data_4c5df46e988821986402a8fd73e0909d
#
_entry.id   4c5df46e988821986402a8fd73e0909d
#
_cell.length_a   1.000
_cell.length_b   1.000
_cell.length_c   1.000
_cell.angle_alpha   90.00
_cell.angle_beta   90.00
_cell.angle_gamma   90.00
#
_symmetry.space_group_name_H-M   'P 1'
#
loop_
_entity.id
_entity.type
_entity.pdbx_description
1 polymer ?
#
loop_
_entity_poly.entity_id
_entity_poly.type
_entity_poly.pdbx_seq_one_letter_code
_entity_poly.pdbx_strand_id
1 'polypeptide(L)'
;INKDVERIIVTRPVLQADEDLGFLPGDISEKFAPYFRPVYDVLVKRLGASFMQYCLRPEIGKVEIAPFAYMRGRTFENAVVILDEAQNVTAAQMKMFLTRLGENVTVIVNGDITQCDLPSGVKSGLSDAMSRFEEDEMIGVVRFTKEDCVRSALCQRTLEVYSD
;
A
#
# COMPACT_ATOMS: atom_id res chain seq x y z
N ILE A 1 -20.86 -0.88 0.72
CA ILE A 1 -19.94 -1.72 -0.07
C ILE A 1 -20.81 -2.38 -1.10
N ASN A 2 -20.68 -1.97 -2.36
CA ASN A 2 -21.32 -2.66 -3.45
C ASN A 2 -20.88 -4.13 -3.41
N LYS A 3 -21.78 -5.06 -3.76
CA LYS A 3 -21.54 -6.49 -3.70
C LYS A 3 -20.55 -7.00 -4.77
N ASP A 4 -19.75 -6.09 -5.34
CA ASP A 4 -18.96 -6.36 -6.54
C ASP A 4 -17.60 -7.00 -6.23
N VAL A 5 -17.14 -6.91 -4.98
CA VAL A 5 -15.89 -7.54 -4.51
C VAL A 5 -16.08 -8.25 -3.18
N GLU A 6 -15.30 -9.29 -2.94
CA GLU A 6 -15.42 -10.12 -1.74
C GLU A 6 -14.54 -9.63 -0.58
N ARG A 7 -13.41 -9.01 -0.88
CA ARG A 7 -12.38 -8.64 0.12
C ARG A 7 -11.56 -7.43 -0.28
N ILE A 8 -10.91 -6.85 0.72
CA ILE A 8 -9.91 -5.81 0.57
C ILE A 8 -8.56 -6.38 1.01
N ILE A 9 -7.55 -6.23 0.17
CA ILE A 9 -6.17 -6.63 0.47
C ILE A 9 -5.32 -5.38 0.50
N VAL A 10 -4.63 -5.13 1.60
CA VAL A 10 -3.70 -4.03 1.73
C VAL A 10 -2.29 -4.58 1.88
N THR A 11 -1.40 -4.10 1.04
CA THR A 11 0.01 -4.49 1.07
C THR A 11 0.92 -3.26 1.03
N ARG A 12 2.09 -3.39 1.64
CA ARG A 12 3.09 -2.33 1.74
C ARG A 12 4.49 -2.95 1.71
N PRO A 13 5.46 -2.37 0.97
CA PRO A 13 6.86 -2.78 1.08
C PRO A 13 7.39 -2.41 2.47
N VAL A 14 8.23 -3.27 3.02
CA VAL A 14 8.90 -3.05 4.30
C VAL A 14 10.40 -3.13 4.02
N LEU A 15 11.06 -1.96 3.93
CA LEU A 15 12.46 -1.86 3.50
C LEU A 15 13.47 -2.32 4.56
N GLN A 16 13.10 -2.28 5.84
CA GLN A 16 14.01 -2.60 6.95
C GLN A 16 13.74 -3.97 7.56
N ALA A 17 12.90 -4.80 6.93
CA ALA A 17 12.43 -6.04 7.53
C ALA A 17 13.50 -7.15 7.63
N ASP A 18 14.55 -7.10 6.81
CA ASP A 18 15.48 -8.20 6.73
C ASP A 18 16.52 -8.23 7.86
N GLU A 19 16.86 -7.06 8.45
CA GLU A 19 17.87 -6.99 9.52
C GLU A 19 17.28 -6.90 10.93
N ASP A 20 16.19 -6.16 11.13
CA ASP A 20 15.65 -5.88 12.47
C ASP A 20 14.50 -6.81 12.89
N LEU A 21 13.75 -7.37 11.96
CA LEU A 21 12.59 -8.22 12.30
C LEU A 21 12.97 -9.58 12.87
N GLY A 22 14.19 -10.06 12.62
CA GLY A 22 14.69 -11.33 13.19
C GLY A 22 14.80 -11.31 14.72
N PHE A 23 15.00 -10.15 15.32
CA PHE A 23 15.19 -9.97 16.75
C PHE A 23 13.89 -9.62 17.52
N LEU A 24 12.80 -9.28 16.84
CA LEU A 24 11.54 -8.98 17.52
C LEU A 24 10.82 -10.27 17.91
N PRO A 25 10.40 -10.45 19.19
CA PRO A 25 9.57 -11.56 19.60
C PRO A 25 8.16 -11.42 19.00
N GLY A 26 7.53 -12.55 18.72
CA GLY A 26 6.17 -12.59 18.18
C GLY A 26 6.07 -13.31 16.84
N ASP A 27 4.84 -13.54 16.40
CA ASP A 27 4.57 -14.05 15.06
C ASP A 27 4.81 -12.96 13.99
N ILE A 28 4.76 -13.37 12.73
CA ILE A 28 5.00 -12.47 11.60
C ILE A 28 4.00 -11.30 11.57
N SER A 29 2.74 -11.54 11.94
CA SER A 29 1.71 -10.51 11.95
C SER A 29 1.96 -9.46 13.03
N GLU A 30 2.44 -9.87 14.19
CA GLU A 30 2.82 -8.96 15.28
C GLU A 30 4.03 -8.09 14.91
N LYS A 31 5.02 -8.67 14.27
CA LYS A 31 6.22 -7.95 13.81
C LYS A 31 5.91 -6.88 12.76
N PHE A 32 4.96 -7.15 11.88
CA PHE A 32 4.57 -6.18 10.84
C PHE A 32 3.49 -5.18 11.27
N ALA A 33 2.81 -5.41 12.39
CA ALA A 33 1.74 -4.54 12.88
C ALA A 33 2.09 -3.04 12.91
N PRO A 34 3.28 -2.60 13.36
CA PRO A 34 3.65 -1.18 13.36
C PRO A 34 3.62 -0.54 11.97
N TYR A 35 4.06 -1.25 10.95
CA TYR A 35 4.11 -0.73 9.57
C TYR A 35 2.73 -0.54 8.95
N PHE A 36 1.74 -1.29 9.41
CA PHE A 36 0.36 -1.21 8.93
C PHE A 36 -0.55 -0.36 9.81
N ARG A 37 -0.04 0.16 10.91
CA ARG A 37 -0.82 0.94 11.87
C ARG A 37 -1.59 2.11 11.22
N PRO A 38 -0.99 2.92 10.31
CA PRO A 38 -1.70 4.01 9.66
C PRO A 38 -2.93 3.55 8.87
N VAL A 39 -2.79 2.46 8.12
CA VAL A 39 -3.90 1.88 7.35
C VAL A 39 -4.96 1.30 8.29
N TYR A 40 -4.53 0.56 9.30
CA TYR A 40 -5.43 -0.01 10.29
C TYR A 40 -6.28 1.06 10.99
N ASP A 41 -5.67 2.17 11.42
CA ASP A 41 -6.35 3.26 12.10
C ASP A 41 -7.40 3.94 11.20
N VAL A 42 -7.12 4.10 9.90
CA VAL A 42 -8.09 4.61 8.92
C VAL A 42 -9.27 3.65 8.77
N LEU A 43 -9.02 2.36 8.64
CA LEU A 43 -10.07 1.35 8.51
C LEU A 43 -10.92 1.26 9.78
N VAL A 44 -10.30 1.28 10.95
CA VAL A 44 -11.02 1.31 12.24
C VAL A 44 -11.89 2.55 12.38
N LYS A 45 -11.38 3.72 11.98
CA LYS A 45 -12.15 4.96 11.99
C LYS A 45 -13.40 4.89 11.11
N ARG A 46 -13.33 4.16 10.00
CA ARG A 46 -14.43 4.04 9.02
C ARG A 46 -15.42 2.91 9.35
N LEU A 47 -14.91 1.79 9.84
CA LEU A 47 -15.67 0.54 10.02
C LEU A 47 -16.04 0.27 11.48
N GLY A 48 -15.34 0.89 12.43
CA GLY A 48 -15.40 0.56 13.84
C GLY A 48 -14.48 -0.60 14.22
N ALA A 49 -13.94 -0.57 15.44
CA ALA A 49 -12.92 -1.52 15.90
C ALA A 49 -13.41 -2.98 15.89
N SER A 50 -14.62 -3.22 16.41
CA SER A 50 -15.18 -4.58 16.51
C SER A 50 -15.44 -5.20 15.14
N PHE A 51 -15.97 -4.42 14.19
CA PHE A 51 -16.21 -4.91 12.83
C PHE A 51 -14.90 -5.13 12.07
N MET A 52 -13.92 -4.24 12.27
CA MET A 52 -12.60 -4.42 11.68
C MET A 52 -11.93 -5.70 12.18
N GLN A 53 -11.95 -5.98 13.49
CA GLN A 53 -11.44 -7.22 14.06
C GLN A 53 -12.15 -8.45 13.50
N TYR A 54 -13.47 -8.38 13.31
CA TYR A 54 -14.22 -9.46 12.68
C TYR A 54 -13.74 -9.69 11.25
N CYS A 55 -13.58 -8.63 10.44
CA CYS A 55 -13.15 -8.71 9.05
C CYS A 55 -11.72 -9.27 8.85
N LEU A 56 -10.84 -9.08 9.84
CA LEU A 56 -9.46 -9.59 9.83
C LEU A 56 -9.33 -11.06 10.18
N ARG A 57 -10.37 -11.70 10.73
CA ARG A 57 -10.30 -13.12 11.07
C ARG A 57 -10.04 -13.95 9.82
N PRO A 58 -9.10 -14.92 9.87
CA PRO A 58 -8.76 -15.74 8.70
C PRO A 58 -9.97 -16.45 8.07
N GLU A 59 -10.91 -16.93 8.90
CA GLU A 59 -12.14 -17.59 8.47
C GLU A 59 -13.15 -16.66 7.79
N ILE A 60 -13.03 -15.35 8.02
CA ILE A 60 -13.87 -14.30 7.41
C ILE A 60 -13.19 -13.72 6.17
N GLY A 61 -11.91 -13.36 6.28
CA GLY A 61 -11.05 -12.94 5.18
C GLY A 61 -11.54 -11.72 4.39
N LYS A 62 -12.36 -10.84 4.99
CA LYS A 62 -12.88 -9.64 4.32
C LYS A 62 -11.88 -8.52 4.21
N VAL A 63 -10.94 -8.46 5.14
CA VAL A 63 -9.80 -7.54 5.12
C VAL A 63 -8.54 -8.36 5.39
N GLU A 64 -7.58 -8.24 4.50
CA GLU A 64 -6.25 -8.83 4.65
C GLU A 64 -5.21 -7.71 4.64
N ILE A 65 -4.30 -7.73 5.58
CA ILE A 65 -3.16 -6.81 5.64
C ILE A 65 -1.91 -7.67 5.69
N ALA A 66 -1.06 -7.55 4.67
CA ALA A 66 0.11 -8.40 4.53
C ALA A 66 1.31 -7.67 3.91
N PRO A 67 2.55 -8.00 4.29
CA PRO A 67 3.74 -7.47 3.67
C PRO A 67 3.78 -7.76 2.16
N PHE A 68 4.35 -6.84 1.39
CA PHE A 68 4.46 -6.97 -0.05
C PHE A 68 5.18 -8.26 -0.49
N ALA A 69 6.18 -8.70 0.27
CA ALA A 69 6.89 -9.94 -0.01
C ALA A 69 5.96 -11.19 -0.10
N TYR A 70 4.82 -11.16 0.61
CA TYR A 70 3.84 -12.25 0.61
C TYR A 70 2.89 -12.24 -0.57
N MET A 71 2.99 -11.24 -1.43
CA MET A 71 2.20 -11.17 -2.67
C MET A 71 2.77 -12.08 -3.77
N ARG A 72 4.03 -12.50 -3.63
CA ARG A 72 4.69 -13.38 -4.60
C ARG A 72 4.00 -14.76 -4.66
N GLY A 73 3.71 -15.24 -5.88
CA GLY A 73 3.10 -16.55 -6.12
C GLY A 73 1.59 -16.61 -5.86
N ARG A 74 0.95 -15.49 -5.51
CA ARG A 74 -0.50 -15.38 -5.33
C ARG A 74 -1.17 -14.88 -6.63
N THR A 75 -2.43 -15.19 -6.78
CA THR A 75 -3.34 -14.55 -7.75
C THR A 75 -4.47 -13.91 -6.96
N PHE A 76 -4.80 -12.65 -7.29
CA PHE A 76 -5.89 -11.91 -6.64
C PHE A 76 -7.13 -11.97 -7.53
N GLU A 77 -8.26 -12.27 -6.94
CA GLU A 77 -9.56 -12.33 -7.61
C GLU A 77 -10.64 -11.77 -6.68
N ASN A 78 -11.69 -11.20 -7.27
CA ASN A 78 -12.83 -10.64 -6.56
C ASN A 78 -12.44 -9.70 -5.41
N ALA A 79 -11.47 -8.83 -5.63
CA ALA A 79 -10.86 -8.03 -4.57
C ALA A 79 -10.59 -6.58 -4.96
N VAL A 80 -10.55 -5.70 -3.96
CA VAL A 80 -9.82 -4.44 -4.05
C VAL A 80 -8.44 -4.66 -3.44
N VAL A 81 -7.38 -4.39 -4.19
CA VAL A 81 -5.99 -4.54 -3.75
C VAL A 81 -5.34 -3.17 -3.68
N ILE A 82 -4.82 -2.82 -2.52
CA ILE A 82 -4.16 -1.53 -2.27
C ILE A 82 -2.67 -1.79 -2.01
N LEU A 83 -1.82 -1.25 -2.87
CA LEU A 83 -0.38 -1.18 -2.66
C LEU A 83 -0.03 0.21 -2.17
N ASP A 84 0.32 0.32 -0.89
CA ASP A 84 0.72 1.55 -0.23
C ASP A 84 2.25 1.70 -0.23
N GLU A 85 2.77 2.95 -0.20
CA GLU A 85 4.21 3.28 -0.26
C GLU A 85 4.91 2.66 -1.49
N ALA A 86 4.22 2.67 -2.63
CA ALA A 86 4.66 1.98 -3.84
C ALA A 86 5.94 2.56 -4.47
N GLN A 87 6.39 3.77 -4.08
CA GLN A 87 7.68 4.31 -4.49
C GLN A 87 8.85 3.43 -4.03
N ASN A 88 8.64 2.62 -2.98
CA ASN A 88 9.63 1.75 -2.36
C ASN A 88 9.62 0.31 -2.91
N VAL A 89 8.88 0.02 -3.97
CA VAL A 89 9.04 -1.22 -4.76
C VAL A 89 9.88 -0.96 -6.01
N THR A 90 10.69 -1.92 -6.39
CA THR A 90 11.45 -1.85 -7.64
C THR A 90 10.57 -2.08 -8.86
N ALA A 91 11.01 -1.69 -10.06
CA ALA A 91 10.26 -1.93 -11.30
C ALA A 91 9.97 -3.42 -11.54
N ALA A 92 10.89 -4.32 -11.18
CA ALA A 92 10.69 -5.77 -11.28
C ALA A 92 9.61 -6.26 -10.30
N GLN A 93 9.60 -5.75 -9.08
CA GLN A 93 8.60 -6.05 -8.06
C GLN A 93 7.22 -5.52 -8.46
N MET A 94 7.12 -4.30 -9.01
CA MET A 94 5.88 -3.74 -9.53
C MET A 94 5.32 -4.60 -10.65
N LYS A 95 6.13 -4.99 -11.62
CA LYS A 95 5.73 -5.93 -12.69
C LYS A 95 5.22 -7.24 -12.09
N MET A 96 5.95 -7.82 -11.15
CA MET A 96 5.53 -9.05 -10.46
C MET A 96 4.15 -8.89 -9.81
N PHE A 97 3.91 -7.79 -9.12
CA PHE A 97 2.64 -7.51 -8.45
C PHE A 97 1.48 -7.33 -9.43
N LEU A 98 1.65 -6.48 -10.45
CA LEU A 98 0.60 -6.21 -11.43
C LEU A 98 0.23 -7.45 -12.26
N THR A 99 1.15 -8.38 -12.46
CA THR A 99 0.87 -9.66 -13.13
C THR A 99 0.15 -10.69 -12.24
N ARG A 100 -0.18 -10.37 -11.00
CA ARG A 100 -0.98 -11.23 -10.07
C ARG A 100 -2.46 -10.87 -10.07
N LEU A 101 -2.86 -9.84 -10.79
CA LEU A 101 -4.26 -9.39 -10.86
C LEU A 101 -5.04 -10.32 -11.79
N GLY A 102 -6.00 -11.02 -11.23
CA GLY A 102 -6.94 -11.91 -11.94
C GLY A 102 -8.28 -11.22 -12.22
N GLU A 103 -9.35 -11.98 -12.28
CA GLU A 103 -10.67 -11.48 -12.63
C GLU A 103 -11.30 -10.67 -11.48
N ASN A 104 -12.08 -9.64 -11.85
CA ASN A 104 -12.83 -8.79 -10.93
C ASN A 104 -11.96 -8.19 -9.82
N VAL A 105 -10.82 -7.62 -10.21
CA VAL A 105 -9.90 -6.92 -9.29
C VAL A 105 -9.82 -5.45 -9.65
N THR A 106 -10.00 -4.60 -8.64
CA THR A 106 -9.63 -3.20 -8.70
C THR A 106 -8.32 -3.01 -7.93
N VAL A 107 -7.30 -2.46 -8.57
CA VAL A 107 -6.05 -2.16 -7.90
C VAL A 107 -5.87 -0.66 -7.69
N ILE A 108 -5.39 -0.29 -6.52
CA ILE A 108 -5.01 1.08 -6.17
C ILE A 108 -3.53 1.04 -5.77
N VAL A 109 -2.71 1.75 -6.51
CA VAL A 109 -1.27 1.90 -6.22
C VAL A 109 -1.03 3.34 -5.82
N ASN A 110 -0.63 3.58 -4.58
CA ASN A 110 -0.34 4.91 -4.08
C ASN A 110 1.06 5.01 -3.49
N GLY A 111 1.62 6.21 -3.53
CA GLY A 111 2.92 6.52 -2.97
C GLY A 111 3.38 7.93 -3.34
N ASP A 112 4.47 8.33 -2.75
CA ASP A 112 5.12 9.61 -2.99
C ASP A 112 6.51 9.41 -3.62
N ILE A 113 6.65 9.77 -4.90
CA ILE A 113 7.92 9.58 -5.63
C ILE A 113 9.07 10.42 -5.07
N THR A 114 8.78 11.44 -4.25
CA THR A 114 9.81 12.26 -3.59
C THR A 114 10.36 11.60 -2.32
N GLN A 115 9.66 10.60 -1.78
CA GLN A 115 10.01 9.85 -0.56
C GLN A 115 10.48 8.43 -0.89
N CYS A 116 11.30 8.28 -1.92
CA CYS A 116 11.81 6.98 -2.34
C CYS A 116 13.08 6.63 -1.56
N ASP A 117 13.03 5.56 -0.78
CA ASP A 117 14.14 5.04 0.05
C ASP A 117 14.92 3.90 -0.63
N LEU A 118 14.64 3.62 -1.89
CA LEU A 118 15.40 2.61 -2.65
C LEU A 118 16.87 3.04 -2.82
N PRO A 119 17.81 2.08 -2.89
CA PRO A 119 19.21 2.39 -3.12
C PRO A 119 19.44 3.23 -4.39
N SER A 120 20.46 4.08 -4.35
CA SER A 120 20.83 4.92 -5.50
C SER A 120 21.02 4.08 -6.78
N GLY A 121 20.43 4.53 -7.87
CA GLY A 121 20.44 3.83 -9.15
C GLY A 121 19.36 2.76 -9.32
N VAL A 122 18.59 2.45 -8.30
CA VAL A 122 17.42 1.54 -8.41
C VAL A 122 16.18 2.34 -8.78
N LYS A 123 15.58 2.05 -9.92
CA LYS A 123 14.38 2.74 -10.39
C LYS A 123 13.16 2.32 -9.56
N SER A 124 12.43 3.30 -9.03
CA SER A 124 11.15 3.08 -8.38
C SER A 124 10.13 2.48 -9.34
N GLY A 125 9.46 1.42 -8.89
CA GLY A 125 8.39 0.77 -9.64
C GLY A 125 7.17 1.66 -9.83
N LEU A 126 6.87 2.56 -8.88
CA LEU A 126 5.81 3.55 -9.03
C LEU A 126 6.12 4.51 -10.18
N SER A 127 7.31 5.11 -10.19
CA SER A 127 7.72 6.02 -11.28
C SER A 127 7.77 5.32 -12.63
N ASP A 128 8.25 4.06 -12.67
CA ASP A 128 8.28 3.26 -13.90
C ASP A 128 6.86 2.95 -14.41
N ALA A 129 5.95 2.54 -13.52
CA ALA A 129 4.56 2.26 -13.87
C ALA A 129 3.84 3.51 -14.36
N MET A 130 3.95 4.64 -13.66
CA MET A 130 3.35 5.91 -14.07
C MET A 130 3.76 6.31 -15.48
N SER A 131 5.05 6.16 -15.81
CA SER A 131 5.56 6.49 -17.15
C SER A 131 5.07 5.54 -18.24
N ARG A 132 4.86 4.26 -17.92
CA ARG A 132 4.42 3.25 -18.91
C ARG A 132 2.93 3.32 -19.20
N PHE A 133 2.13 3.70 -18.20
CA PHE A 133 0.67 3.69 -18.26
C PHE A 133 0.07 5.10 -18.35
N GLU A 134 0.84 6.11 -18.73
CA GLU A 134 0.39 7.50 -18.75
C GLU A 134 -0.82 7.75 -19.69
N GLU A 135 -0.88 6.99 -20.78
CA GLU A 135 -1.96 7.08 -21.79
C GLU A 135 -2.73 5.76 -21.94
N ASP A 136 -2.73 4.91 -20.92
CA ASP A 136 -3.39 3.61 -20.95
C ASP A 136 -4.89 3.75 -20.71
N GLU A 137 -5.71 3.06 -21.50
CA GLU A 137 -7.18 3.13 -21.40
C GLU A 137 -7.73 2.40 -20.16
N MET A 138 -6.99 1.44 -19.60
CA MET A 138 -7.42 0.63 -18.45
C MET A 138 -6.87 1.17 -17.12
N ILE A 139 -5.84 2.02 -17.16
CA ILE A 139 -5.10 2.45 -15.96
C ILE A 139 -5.10 3.97 -15.88
N GLY A 140 -5.81 4.50 -14.88
CA GLY A 140 -5.79 5.94 -14.57
C GLY A 140 -4.59 6.33 -13.74
N VAL A 141 -3.85 7.35 -14.15
CA VAL A 141 -2.79 7.98 -13.38
C VAL A 141 -3.29 9.30 -12.80
N VAL A 142 -3.33 9.39 -11.46
CA VAL A 142 -3.75 10.60 -10.74
C VAL A 142 -2.54 11.17 -10.02
N ARG A 143 -2.27 12.46 -10.26
CA ARG A 143 -1.20 13.21 -9.59
C ARG A 143 -1.81 14.23 -8.65
N PHE A 144 -1.45 14.16 -7.38
CA PHE A 144 -1.78 15.18 -6.39
C PHE A 144 -0.70 16.27 -6.36
N THR A 145 -1.14 17.49 -6.15
CA THR A 145 -0.27 18.67 -6.00
C THR A 145 -0.24 19.16 -4.55
N LYS A 146 0.56 20.17 -4.26
CA LYS A 146 0.55 20.82 -2.94
C LYS A 146 -0.82 21.41 -2.57
N GLU A 147 -1.61 21.81 -3.57
CA GLU A 147 -2.95 22.37 -3.39
C GLU A 147 -3.97 21.33 -2.93
N ASP A 148 -3.75 20.06 -3.29
CA ASP A 148 -4.59 18.93 -2.85
C ASP A 148 -4.29 18.49 -1.40
N CYS A 149 -3.25 19.06 -0.78
CA CYS A 149 -2.79 18.66 0.54
C CYS A 149 -3.70 19.21 1.64
N VAL A 150 -4.53 18.35 2.23
CA VAL A 150 -5.40 18.69 3.37
C VAL A 150 -4.68 18.33 4.67
N ARG A 151 -4.03 19.32 5.29
CA ARG A 151 -3.29 19.18 6.55
C ARG A 151 -3.76 20.22 7.58
N SER A 152 -3.46 19.99 8.87
CA SER A 152 -3.67 21.02 9.88
C SER A 152 -2.82 22.25 9.61
N ALA A 153 -3.27 23.43 10.05
CA ALA A 153 -2.51 24.69 9.88
C ALA A 153 -1.08 24.60 10.42
N LEU A 154 -0.89 23.92 11.56
CA LEU A 154 0.44 23.71 12.14
C LEU A 154 1.31 22.83 11.21
N CYS A 155 0.76 21.76 10.65
CA CYS A 155 1.49 20.89 9.74
C CYS A 155 1.88 21.63 8.45
N GLN A 156 0.97 22.43 7.89
CA GLN A 156 1.27 23.28 6.72
C GLN A 156 2.40 24.27 7.04
N ARG A 157 2.32 24.96 8.18
CA ARG A 157 3.36 25.89 8.60
C ARG A 157 4.70 25.20 8.80
N THR A 158 4.71 24.00 9.37
CA THR A 158 5.95 23.23 9.54
C THR A 158 6.57 22.87 8.19
N LEU A 159 5.75 22.40 7.24
CA LEU A 159 6.24 22.08 5.90
C LEU A 159 6.82 23.32 5.18
N GLU A 160 6.20 24.49 5.32
CA GLU A 160 6.72 25.74 4.77
C GLU A 160 8.10 26.13 5.36
N VAL A 161 8.27 25.96 6.68
CA VAL A 161 9.50 26.36 7.38
C VAL A 161 10.66 25.39 7.10
N TYR A 162 10.37 24.10 6.88
CA TYR A 162 11.35 23.05 6.58
C TYR A 162 11.46 22.74 5.09
N SER A 163 10.80 23.52 4.23
CA SER A 163 11.02 23.41 2.78
C SER A 163 12.31 24.16 2.45
N ASP A 164 13.38 23.43 2.19
CA ASP A 164 14.64 23.95 1.62
C ASP A 164 14.49 24.27 0.13
#